data_ac599b00c89ed797c1391dd8dd9920d8
#
_entry.id   ac599b00c89ed797c1391dd8dd9920d8
#
_cell.length_a   1.000
_cell.length_b   1.000
_cell.length_c   1.000
_cell.angle_alpha   90.00
_cell.angle_beta   90.00
_cell.angle_gamma   90.00
#
_symmetry.space_group_name_H-M   'P 1'
#
loop_
_entity.id
_entity.type
_entity.pdbx_description
1 polymer ?
#
loop_
_entity_poly.entity_id
_entity_poly.type
_entity_poly.pdbx_seq_one_letter_code
_entity_poly.pdbx_strand_id
1 'polypeptide(L)'
;MQAKAAFQPSSDQHTEQPVLGRRGFLKWAAGGMGALMLAPELLKAAILNERYLFFYNPNTSETVRQVYWTPREGYIRDSISQISWALRDHHNDQVKQFDPSVLDQLYAMQLQLGLSRPVHVISGYRSPSTNWMLCERSRRVARNSYHLQAMALDLRVPGNSVSDLRQVARSLGAGGVGYYPRSNFVHMD
;
A
#
# COMPACT_ATOMS: atom_id res chain seq x y z
N MET A 1 -42.08 -11.24 67.09
CA MET A 1 -41.74 -12.58 66.59
C MET A 1 -40.71 -12.43 65.52
N GLN A 2 -39.47 -12.74 65.83
CA GLN A 2 -38.30 -12.65 64.97
C GLN A 2 -38.04 -13.98 64.29
N ALA A 3 -37.91 -14.02 62.99
CA ALA A 3 -37.41 -15.19 62.28
C ALA A 3 -36.01 -14.85 61.78
N LYS A 4 -35.00 -15.60 62.32
CA LYS A 4 -33.60 -15.59 61.89
C LYS A 4 -33.49 -16.28 60.52
N ALA A 5 -32.98 -15.56 59.53
CA ALA A 5 -32.49 -16.16 58.29
C ALA A 5 -31.04 -16.62 58.49
N ALA A 6 -30.78 -17.92 58.25
CA ALA A 6 -29.46 -18.50 58.29
C ALA A 6 -28.65 -18.20 57.05
N PHE A 7 -27.43 -17.72 57.27
CA PHE A 7 -26.42 -17.52 56.24
C PHE A 7 -25.73 -18.88 55.95
N GLN A 8 -25.77 -19.31 54.66
CA GLN A 8 -24.97 -20.41 54.17
C GLN A 8 -23.75 -19.87 53.41
N PRO A 9 -22.53 -20.35 53.70
CA PRO A 9 -21.39 -19.95 52.94
C PRO A 9 -21.32 -20.70 51.56
N SER A 10 -21.15 -19.96 50.50
CA SER A 10 -20.86 -20.45 49.16
C SER A 10 -19.46 -21.09 49.12
N SER A 11 -19.39 -22.33 48.67
CA SER A 11 -18.16 -23.04 48.40
C SER A 11 -17.40 -22.42 47.23
N ASP A 12 -16.24 -21.82 47.49
CA ASP A 12 -15.29 -21.44 46.47
C ASP A 12 -14.74 -22.65 45.76
N GLN A 13 -15.11 -22.81 44.50
CA GLN A 13 -14.45 -23.71 43.61
C GLN A 13 -13.16 -23.07 43.09
N HIS A 14 -12.04 -23.36 43.73
CA HIS A 14 -10.71 -23.13 43.16
C HIS A 14 -10.55 -24.00 41.92
N THR A 15 -10.66 -23.39 40.76
CA THR A 15 -10.19 -23.99 39.49
C THR A 15 -8.66 -23.95 39.51
N GLU A 16 -8.06 -25.09 39.87
CA GLU A 16 -6.61 -25.30 39.73
C GLU A 16 -6.26 -25.25 38.23
N GLN A 17 -5.52 -24.26 37.84
CA GLN A 17 -4.88 -24.21 36.53
C GLN A 17 -3.74 -25.24 36.51
N PRO A 18 -3.63 -26.08 35.48
CA PRO A 18 -2.56 -27.07 35.40
C PRO A 18 -1.21 -26.33 35.20
N VAL A 19 -0.34 -26.41 36.21
CA VAL A 19 1.05 -25.95 36.11
C VAL A 19 1.77 -26.91 35.18
N LEU A 20 2.06 -26.45 33.95
CA LEU A 20 2.87 -27.17 32.98
C LEU A 20 4.30 -27.32 33.50
N GLY A 21 4.66 -28.50 33.98
CA GLY A 21 6.02 -28.81 34.42
C GLY A 21 7.01 -28.71 33.25
N ARG A 22 8.29 -28.43 33.57
CA ARG A 22 9.42 -28.27 32.63
C ARG A 22 9.50 -29.35 31.53
N ARG A 23 9.02 -30.59 31.81
CA ARG A 23 8.98 -31.67 30.82
C ARG A 23 7.86 -31.53 29.78
N GLY A 24 6.76 -30.84 30.10
CA GLY A 24 5.67 -30.56 29.17
C GLY A 24 6.04 -29.46 28.19
N PHE A 25 6.80 -28.44 28.65
CA PHE A 25 7.27 -27.36 27.79
C PHE A 25 8.26 -27.83 26.71
N LEU A 26 9.18 -28.78 27.07
CA LEU A 26 10.12 -29.35 26.10
C LEU A 26 9.44 -30.21 25.02
N LYS A 27 8.34 -30.89 25.32
CA LYS A 27 7.57 -31.64 24.32
C LYS A 27 6.78 -30.74 23.38
N TRP A 28 6.32 -29.58 23.84
CA TRP A 28 5.67 -28.57 23.01
C TRP A 28 6.68 -27.81 22.13
N ALA A 29 7.86 -27.55 22.64
CA ALA A 29 8.94 -26.92 21.86
C ALA A 29 9.45 -27.83 20.72
N ALA A 30 9.49 -29.15 20.94
CA ALA A 30 9.90 -30.10 19.90
C ALA A 30 8.84 -30.29 18.80
N GLY A 31 7.55 -30.19 19.14
CA GLY A 31 6.43 -30.25 18.16
C GLY A 31 6.29 -28.94 17.37
N GLY A 32 6.64 -27.79 17.96
CA GLY A 32 6.56 -26.47 17.32
C GLY A 32 7.67 -26.21 16.31
N MET A 33 8.87 -26.76 16.52
CA MET A 33 10.00 -26.55 15.58
C MET A 33 9.83 -27.30 14.25
N GLY A 34 9.11 -28.41 14.23
CA GLY A 34 8.83 -29.15 12.98
C GLY A 34 7.83 -28.42 12.06
N ALA A 35 6.88 -27.67 12.62
CA ALA A 35 5.91 -26.88 11.85
C ALA A 35 6.52 -25.55 11.35
N LEU A 36 7.53 -24.99 12.05
CA LEU A 36 8.20 -23.77 11.63
C LEU A 36 9.19 -23.97 10.47
N MET A 37 9.69 -25.19 10.27
CA MET A 37 10.67 -25.50 9.20
C MET A 37 10.02 -25.65 7.81
N LEU A 38 8.70 -25.94 7.75
CA LEU A 38 7.92 -25.94 6.50
C LEU A 38 7.28 -24.59 6.19
N ALA A 39 7.29 -23.64 7.13
CA ALA A 39 6.71 -22.32 6.97
C ALA A 39 7.50 -21.32 6.10
N PRO A 40 8.86 -21.37 6.01
CA PRO A 40 9.59 -20.34 5.26
C PRO A 40 9.24 -20.29 3.78
N GLU A 41 9.01 -21.41 3.14
CA GLU A 41 8.71 -21.44 1.70
C GLU A 41 7.27 -21.01 1.40
N LEU A 42 6.31 -21.40 2.25
CA LEU A 42 4.93 -20.91 2.16
C LEU A 42 4.84 -19.40 2.48
N LEU A 43 5.61 -18.96 3.47
CA LEU A 43 5.69 -17.53 3.81
C LEU A 43 6.37 -16.72 2.70
N LYS A 44 7.46 -17.23 2.11
CA LYS A 44 8.10 -16.64 0.94
C LYS A 44 7.15 -16.61 -0.27
N ALA A 45 6.43 -17.71 -0.54
CA ALA A 45 5.46 -17.77 -1.62
C ALA A 45 4.30 -16.78 -1.42
N ALA A 46 3.85 -16.59 -0.17
CA ALA A 46 2.83 -15.60 0.17
C ALA A 46 3.36 -14.17 -0.03
N ILE A 47 4.57 -13.87 0.44
CA ILE A 47 5.21 -12.55 0.29
C ILE A 47 5.53 -12.24 -1.17
N LEU A 48 5.95 -13.24 -1.98
CA LEU A 48 6.27 -13.08 -3.40
C LEU A 48 5.03 -12.80 -4.26
N ASN A 49 3.82 -13.08 -3.75
CA ASN A 49 2.56 -12.84 -4.47
C ASN A 49 1.82 -11.57 -4.01
N GLU A 50 2.31 -10.87 -2.99
CA GLU A 50 1.73 -9.60 -2.57
C GLU A 50 2.14 -8.46 -3.48
N ARG A 51 1.20 -7.54 -3.75
CA ARG A 51 1.53 -6.30 -4.47
C ARG A 51 1.72 -5.19 -3.45
N TYR A 52 2.91 -4.59 -3.46
CA TYR A 52 3.21 -3.43 -2.64
C TYR A 52 3.70 -2.26 -3.48
N LEU A 53 3.43 -1.06 -3.04
CA LEU A 53 3.99 0.15 -3.62
C LEU A 53 5.08 0.72 -2.69
N PHE A 54 6.16 1.17 -3.30
CA PHE A 54 7.22 1.91 -2.62
C PHE A 54 7.49 3.20 -3.39
N PHE A 55 6.97 4.30 -2.88
CA PHE A 55 7.11 5.60 -3.51
C PHE A 55 7.37 6.72 -2.50
N TYR A 56 7.89 7.82 -3.02
CA TYR A 56 8.13 9.07 -2.32
C TYR A 56 7.38 10.21 -3.03
N ASN A 57 6.63 11.01 -2.29
CA ASN A 57 6.00 12.21 -2.79
C ASN A 57 6.87 13.42 -2.43
N PRO A 58 7.56 14.05 -3.40
CA PRO A 58 8.45 15.17 -3.12
C PRO A 58 7.73 16.45 -2.71
N ASN A 59 6.42 16.58 -2.95
CA ASN A 59 5.65 17.76 -2.57
C ASN A 59 5.24 17.75 -1.10
N THR A 60 5.03 16.56 -0.53
CA THR A 60 4.61 16.38 0.88
C THR A 60 5.72 15.78 1.73
N SER A 61 6.84 15.37 1.12
CA SER A 61 7.97 14.66 1.77
C SER A 61 7.55 13.32 2.41
N GLU A 62 6.45 12.75 1.97
CA GLU A 62 5.93 11.47 2.48
C GLU A 62 6.55 10.30 1.71
N THR A 63 6.98 9.28 2.45
CA THR A 63 7.42 7.99 1.90
C THR A 63 6.41 6.92 2.27
N VAL A 64 5.95 6.17 1.28
CA VAL A 64 4.99 5.09 1.44
C VAL A 64 5.61 3.78 1.02
N ARG A 65 5.52 2.76 1.89
CA ARG A 65 5.77 1.37 1.55
C ARG A 65 4.60 0.55 2.08
N GLN A 66 3.66 0.20 1.18
CA GLN A 66 2.37 -0.35 1.57
C GLN A 66 1.96 -1.51 0.66
N VAL A 67 1.63 -2.66 1.27
CA VAL A 67 0.94 -3.76 0.58
C VAL A 67 -0.51 -3.35 0.35
N TYR A 68 -0.99 -3.42 -0.90
CA TYR A 68 -2.34 -3.01 -1.25
C TYR A 68 -3.18 -4.13 -1.87
N TRP A 69 -2.54 -5.27 -2.17
CA TRP A 69 -3.21 -6.45 -2.69
C TRP A 69 -2.53 -7.73 -2.22
N THR A 70 -3.31 -8.73 -1.85
CA THR A 70 -2.83 -10.08 -1.55
C THR A 70 -3.68 -11.12 -2.27
N PRO A 71 -3.16 -12.35 -2.51
CA PRO A 71 -3.96 -13.43 -3.12
C PRO A 71 -5.17 -13.84 -2.27
N ARG A 72 -5.10 -13.64 -0.96
CA ARG A 72 -6.15 -14.04 -0.01
C ARG A 72 -7.28 -13.02 0.06
N GLU A 73 -6.95 -11.73 0.11
CA GLU A 73 -7.91 -10.65 0.41
C GLU A 73 -8.28 -9.84 -0.85
N GLY A 74 -7.50 -10.00 -1.94
CA GLY A 74 -7.61 -9.11 -3.09
C GLY A 74 -7.10 -7.71 -2.76
N TYR A 75 -7.77 -6.67 -3.24
CA TYR A 75 -7.43 -5.28 -2.94
C TYR A 75 -7.80 -4.90 -1.51
N ILE A 76 -6.81 -4.44 -0.74
CA ILE A 76 -6.96 -4.05 0.66
C ILE A 76 -7.42 -2.59 0.70
N ARG A 77 -8.70 -2.38 1.02
CA ARG A 77 -9.35 -1.07 0.97
C ARG A 77 -8.63 -0.01 1.82
N ASP A 78 -8.26 -0.36 3.05
CA ASP A 78 -7.59 0.57 3.96
C ASP A 78 -6.20 0.98 3.45
N SER A 79 -5.47 0.04 2.85
CA SER A 79 -4.17 0.32 2.22
C SER A 79 -4.32 1.26 1.03
N ILE A 80 -5.32 1.03 0.17
CA ILE A 80 -5.60 1.93 -0.96
C ILE A 80 -6.01 3.31 -0.46
N SER A 81 -6.74 3.41 0.65
CA SER A 81 -7.09 4.69 1.25
C SER A 81 -5.87 5.45 1.77
N GLN A 82 -4.92 4.76 2.41
CA GLN A 82 -3.64 5.35 2.86
C GLN A 82 -2.78 5.80 1.67
N ILE A 83 -2.68 4.98 0.63
CA ILE A 83 -2.00 5.34 -0.62
C ILE A 83 -2.67 6.57 -1.25
N SER A 84 -4.00 6.61 -1.31
CA SER A 84 -4.76 7.73 -1.87
C SER A 84 -4.53 9.03 -1.08
N TRP A 85 -4.41 8.94 0.25
CA TRP A 85 -4.02 10.07 1.08
C TRP A 85 -2.64 10.61 0.72
N ALA A 86 -1.64 9.74 0.57
CA ALA A 86 -0.29 10.14 0.21
C ALA A 86 -0.18 10.68 -1.23
N LEU A 87 -1.12 10.34 -2.10
CA LEU A 87 -1.23 10.80 -3.49
C LEU A 87 -2.27 11.90 -3.68
N ARG A 88 -2.74 12.53 -2.60
CA ARG A 88 -3.71 13.63 -2.62
C ARG A 88 -3.21 14.85 -3.39
N ASP A 89 -4.10 15.75 -3.67
CA ASP A 89 -3.76 17.06 -4.20
C ASP A 89 -2.99 17.89 -3.17
N HIS A 90 -1.68 18.04 -3.36
CA HIS A 90 -0.80 18.75 -2.43
C HIS A 90 -1.01 20.27 -2.37
N HIS A 91 -1.87 20.84 -3.22
CA HIS A 91 -2.20 22.28 -3.17
C HIS A 91 -3.32 22.60 -2.18
N ASN A 92 -4.21 21.63 -1.89
CA ASN A 92 -5.39 21.87 -1.07
C ASN A 92 -5.82 20.67 -0.21
N ASP A 93 -4.97 19.64 -0.15
CA ASP A 93 -5.16 18.40 0.61
C ASP A 93 -6.45 17.62 0.27
N GLN A 94 -7.09 17.91 -0.86
CA GLN A 94 -8.23 17.11 -1.31
C GLN A 94 -7.79 15.71 -1.71
N VAL A 95 -8.56 14.72 -1.26
CA VAL A 95 -8.32 13.30 -1.49
C VAL A 95 -9.39 12.74 -2.41
N LYS A 96 -8.98 11.87 -3.31
CA LYS A 96 -9.85 10.99 -4.07
C LYS A 96 -9.28 9.59 -4.07
N GLN A 97 -10.15 8.58 -3.88
CA GLN A 97 -9.74 7.18 -3.91
C GLN A 97 -9.11 6.84 -5.27
N PHE A 98 -7.89 6.33 -5.25
CA PHE A 98 -7.20 5.89 -6.46
C PHE A 98 -7.82 4.63 -7.03
N ASP A 99 -7.93 4.58 -8.36
CA ASP A 99 -8.29 3.38 -9.08
C ASP A 99 -7.17 2.34 -8.92
N PRO A 100 -7.50 1.10 -8.53
CA PRO A 100 -6.49 0.05 -8.38
C PRO A 100 -5.71 -0.25 -9.65
N SER A 101 -6.28 -0.01 -10.84
CA SER A 101 -5.60 -0.27 -12.13
C SER A 101 -4.34 0.56 -12.30
N VAL A 102 -4.35 1.84 -11.92
CA VAL A 102 -3.16 2.69 -12.00
C VAL A 102 -2.13 2.35 -10.93
N LEU A 103 -2.57 1.84 -9.76
CA LEU A 103 -1.67 1.32 -8.74
C LEU A 103 -0.97 0.04 -9.22
N ASP A 104 -1.69 -0.83 -9.94
CA ASP A 104 -1.13 -2.03 -10.57
C ASP A 104 -0.10 -1.68 -11.67
N GLN A 105 -0.34 -0.63 -12.44
CA GLN A 105 0.64 -0.12 -13.41
C GLN A 105 1.93 0.35 -12.72
N LEU A 106 1.80 1.10 -11.61
CA LEU A 106 2.96 1.53 -10.82
C LEU A 106 3.73 0.34 -10.24
N TYR A 107 3.02 -0.67 -9.74
CA TYR A 107 3.62 -1.91 -9.25
C TYR A 107 4.37 -2.67 -10.36
N ALA A 108 3.74 -2.84 -11.52
CA ALA A 108 4.35 -3.49 -12.67
C ALA A 108 5.63 -2.76 -13.14
N MET A 109 5.60 -1.42 -13.14
CA MET A 109 6.78 -0.61 -13.43
C MET A 109 7.89 -0.83 -12.41
N GLN A 110 7.57 -0.86 -11.11
CA GLN A 110 8.56 -1.13 -10.05
C GLN A 110 9.23 -2.49 -10.26
N LEU A 111 8.46 -3.52 -10.58
CA LEU A 111 8.98 -4.87 -10.85
C LEU A 111 9.89 -4.89 -12.07
N GLN A 112 9.44 -4.32 -13.20
CA GLN A 112 10.19 -4.35 -14.46
C GLN A 112 11.50 -3.57 -14.36
N LEU A 113 11.55 -2.52 -13.52
CA LEU A 113 12.76 -1.77 -13.24
C LEU A 113 13.62 -2.37 -12.12
N GLY A 114 13.18 -3.44 -11.46
CA GLY A 114 13.91 -4.08 -10.35
C GLY A 114 14.19 -3.12 -9.19
N LEU A 115 13.25 -2.23 -8.86
CA LEU A 115 13.49 -1.14 -7.91
C LEU A 115 13.50 -1.62 -6.46
N SER A 116 14.61 -1.38 -5.78
CA SER A 116 14.74 -1.46 -4.31
C SER A 116 14.58 -0.09 -3.62
N ARG A 117 14.43 0.97 -4.39
CA ARG A 117 14.28 2.38 -3.95
C ARG A 117 12.91 2.94 -4.35
N PRO A 118 12.43 4.01 -3.68
CA PRO A 118 11.12 4.55 -3.98
C PRO A 118 11.06 5.20 -5.38
N VAL A 119 9.93 5.02 -6.06
CA VAL A 119 9.54 5.85 -7.19
C VAL A 119 9.13 7.22 -6.68
N HIS A 120 9.57 8.31 -7.31
CA HIS A 120 9.10 9.64 -6.97
C HIS A 120 7.82 9.94 -7.73
N VAL A 121 6.70 10.06 -7.03
CA VAL A 121 5.41 10.48 -7.59
C VAL A 121 5.28 11.99 -7.45
N ILE A 122 5.37 12.69 -8.58
CA ILE A 122 5.36 14.16 -8.64
C ILE A 122 3.94 14.71 -8.60
N SER A 123 2.98 13.98 -9.17
CA SER A 123 1.58 14.35 -9.16
C SER A 123 0.72 13.07 -9.13
N GLY A 124 -0.19 13.02 -8.17
CA GLY A 124 -1.26 12.03 -8.08
C GLY A 124 -2.60 12.66 -8.45
N TYR A 125 -3.55 12.66 -7.49
CA TYR A 125 -4.83 13.31 -7.67
C TYR A 125 -4.67 14.82 -7.82
N ARG A 126 -5.48 15.41 -8.71
CA ARG A 126 -5.63 16.86 -8.88
C ARG A 126 -7.11 17.21 -8.72
N SER A 127 -7.43 18.09 -7.81
CA SER A 127 -8.78 18.64 -7.69
C SER A 127 -9.14 19.48 -8.93
N PRO A 128 -10.42 19.71 -9.19
CA PRO A 128 -10.85 20.57 -10.29
C PRO A 128 -10.22 21.98 -10.23
N SER A 129 -10.10 22.55 -9.04
CA SER A 129 -9.48 23.87 -8.84
C SER A 129 -7.98 23.87 -9.19
N THR A 130 -7.24 22.85 -8.75
CA THR A 130 -5.83 22.70 -9.09
C THR A 130 -5.63 22.46 -10.58
N ASN A 131 -6.43 21.58 -11.19
CA ASN A 131 -6.31 21.34 -12.62
C ASN A 131 -6.64 22.58 -13.44
N TRP A 132 -7.65 23.35 -13.05
CA TRP A 132 -7.98 24.62 -13.67
C TRP A 132 -6.82 25.62 -13.57
N MET A 133 -6.25 25.81 -12.38
CA MET A 133 -5.09 26.67 -12.15
C MET A 133 -3.89 26.28 -13.04
N LEU A 134 -3.65 24.98 -13.20
CA LEU A 134 -2.56 24.48 -14.05
C LEU A 134 -2.84 24.68 -15.54
N CYS A 135 -4.09 24.58 -15.99
CA CYS A 135 -4.51 24.89 -17.37
C CYS A 135 -4.30 26.36 -17.72
N GLU A 136 -4.55 27.27 -16.78
CA GLU A 136 -4.28 28.70 -16.95
C GLU A 136 -2.79 29.00 -17.15
N ARG A 137 -1.92 28.26 -16.46
CA ARG A 137 -0.48 28.40 -16.51
C ARG A 137 0.18 27.70 -17.70
N SER A 138 -0.46 26.68 -18.26
CA SER A 138 0.15 25.85 -19.31
C SER A 138 -0.88 25.22 -20.24
N ARG A 139 -0.74 25.49 -21.52
CA ARG A 139 -1.53 24.83 -22.60
C ARG A 139 -1.25 23.31 -22.72
N ARG A 140 -0.28 22.77 -21.97
CA ARG A 140 0.07 21.34 -21.99
C ARG A 140 -0.74 20.53 -21.00
N VAL A 141 -1.50 21.18 -20.12
CA VAL A 141 -2.37 20.52 -19.15
C VAL A 141 -3.72 20.28 -19.80
N ALA A 142 -4.17 19.02 -19.81
CA ALA A 142 -5.49 18.65 -20.32
C ALA A 142 -6.59 19.12 -19.38
N ARG A 143 -7.67 19.71 -19.92
CA ARG A 143 -8.84 20.10 -19.13
C ARG A 143 -9.54 18.87 -18.54
N ASN A 144 -9.67 17.80 -19.34
CA ASN A 144 -10.22 16.50 -18.92
C ASN A 144 -9.07 15.54 -18.62
N SER A 145 -8.35 15.79 -17.54
CA SER A 145 -7.20 14.97 -17.15
C SER A 145 -7.63 13.78 -16.30
N TYR A 146 -7.03 12.62 -16.49
CA TYR A 146 -7.23 11.45 -15.63
C TYR A 146 -6.75 11.66 -14.18
N HIS A 147 -5.90 12.64 -13.91
CA HIS A 147 -5.58 13.08 -12.55
C HIS A 147 -6.83 13.55 -11.77
N LEU A 148 -7.84 14.15 -12.43
CA LEU A 148 -9.12 14.51 -11.81
C LEU A 148 -9.93 13.31 -11.35
N GLN A 149 -9.62 12.14 -11.87
CA GLN A 149 -10.31 10.88 -11.57
C GLN A 149 -9.50 9.98 -10.63
N ALA A 150 -8.30 10.40 -10.19
CA ALA A 150 -7.33 9.58 -9.47
C ALA A 150 -6.97 8.30 -10.26
N MET A 151 -6.81 8.44 -11.56
CA MET A 151 -6.49 7.38 -12.53
C MET A 151 -5.19 7.70 -13.30
N ALA A 152 -4.38 8.64 -12.83
CA ALA A 152 -3.12 8.98 -13.45
C ALA A 152 -2.04 9.34 -12.42
N LEU A 153 -0.80 9.09 -12.81
CA LEU A 153 0.40 9.43 -12.03
C LEU A 153 1.44 10.09 -12.92
N ASP A 154 2.03 11.19 -12.44
CA ASP A 154 3.26 11.76 -12.98
C ASP A 154 4.43 11.30 -12.11
N LEU A 155 5.41 10.62 -12.67
CA LEU A 155 6.46 9.97 -11.89
C LEU A 155 7.86 10.07 -12.52
N ARG A 156 8.87 9.97 -11.68
CA ARG A 156 10.26 9.80 -12.06
C ARG A 156 10.95 8.80 -11.13
N VAL A 157 12.06 8.24 -11.57
CA VAL A 157 12.92 7.39 -10.75
C VAL A 157 14.32 7.98 -10.75
N PRO A 158 14.84 8.47 -9.61
CA PRO A 158 16.19 8.99 -9.53
C PRO A 158 17.21 7.98 -10.05
N GLY A 159 18.10 8.42 -10.95
CA GLY A 159 19.12 7.56 -11.58
C GLY A 159 18.65 6.76 -12.80
N ASN A 160 17.35 6.82 -13.16
CA ASN A 160 16.86 6.31 -14.44
C ASN A 160 16.56 7.46 -15.41
N SER A 161 16.83 7.27 -16.68
CA SER A 161 16.47 8.27 -17.69
C SER A 161 14.94 8.30 -17.92
N VAL A 162 14.40 9.45 -18.26
CA VAL A 162 12.97 9.59 -18.59
C VAL A 162 12.60 8.77 -19.84
N SER A 163 13.56 8.58 -20.75
CA SER A 163 13.37 7.73 -21.94
C SER A 163 13.20 6.26 -21.57
N ASP A 164 13.99 5.74 -20.62
CA ASP A 164 13.89 4.36 -20.16
C ASP A 164 12.56 4.15 -19.42
N LEU A 165 12.18 5.10 -18.55
CA LEU A 165 10.87 5.08 -17.87
C LEU A 165 9.71 5.06 -18.87
N ARG A 166 9.78 5.88 -19.94
CA ARG A 166 8.79 5.88 -21.02
C ARG A 166 8.73 4.53 -21.71
N GLN A 167 9.89 3.93 -22.00
CA GLN A 167 9.94 2.63 -22.68
C GLN A 167 9.27 1.55 -21.82
N VAL A 168 9.59 1.51 -20.52
CA VAL A 168 8.96 0.59 -19.56
C VAL A 168 7.46 0.84 -19.47
N ALA A 169 7.02 2.08 -19.25
CA ALA A 169 5.59 2.41 -19.18
C ALA A 169 4.83 1.98 -20.42
N ARG A 170 5.39 2.20 -21.61
CA ARG A 170 4.79 1.77 -22.89
C ARG A 170 4.75 0.26 -23.05
N SER A 171 5.78 -0.47 -22.58
CA SER A 171 5.80 -1.94 -22.69
C SER A 171 4.74 -2.62 -21.82
N LEU A 172 4.23 -1.95 -20.78
CA LEU A 172 3.12 -2.44 -19.97
C LEU A 172 1.81 -2.52 -20.76
N GLY A 173 1.62 -1.66 -21.78
CA GLY A 173 0.43 -1.67 -22.63
C GLY A 173 -0.88 -1.40 -21.88
N ALA A 174 -0.80 -0.77 -20.70
CA ALA A 174 -1.91 -0.70 -19.73
C ALA A 174 -2.74 0.59 -19.83
N GLY A 175 -2.23 1.62 -20.55
CA GLY A 175 -2.91 2.90 -20.68
C GLY A 175 -2.08 3.93 -21.43
N GLY A 176 -2.40 5.21 -21.28
CA GLY A 176 -1.69 6.32 -21.91
C GLY A 176 -0.34 6.59 -21.24
N VAL A 177 0.64 6.99 -22.06
CA VAL A 177 1.99 7.35 -21.59
C VAL A 177 2.39 8.71 -22.16
N GLY A 178 2.51 9.69 -21.28
CA GLY A 178 3.04 11.02 -21.57
C GLY A 178 4.55 11.10 -21.32
N TYR A 179 5.27 11.85 -22.18
CA TYR A 179 6.71 12.00 -22.11
C TYR A 179 7.12 13.46 -21.93
N TYR A 180 7.71 13.78 -20.77
CA TYR A 180 8.05 15.14 -20.38
C TYR A 180 9.54 15.28 -20.01
N PRO A 181 10.46 15.15 -20.98
CA PRO A 181 11.90 15.11 -20.70
C PRO A 181 12.45 16.40 -20.10
N ARG A 182 11.88 17.57 -20.47
CA ARG A 182 12.30 18.88 -19.89
C ARG A 182 11.90 19.03 -18.43
N SER A 183 10.79 18.40 -18.03
CA SER A 183 10.28 18.42 -16.66
C SER A 183 10.70 17.19 -15.86
N ASN A 184 11.47 16.28 -16.49
CA ASN A 184 12.04 15.08 -15.92
C ASN A 184 10.99 14.14 -15.28
N PHE A 185 9.91 13.84 -16.03
CA PHE A 185 8.90 12.86 -15.60
C PHE A 185 8.21 12.16 -16.76
N VAL A 186 7.54 11.06 -16.43
CA VAL A 186 6.61 10.32 -17.30
C VAL A 186 5.23 10.35 -16.66
N HIS A 187 4.21 10.57 -17.48
CA HIS A 187 2.80 10.39 -17.12
C HIS A 187 2.35 8.97 -17.47
N MET A 188 1.53 8.38 -16.61
CA MET A 188 0.82 7.10 -16.82
C MET A 188 -0.65 7.27 -16.42
N ASP A 189 -1.59 6.70 -17.21
CA ASP A 189 -3.03 6.67 -16.92
C ASP A 189 -3.69 5.36 -17.34
#